data_6d21a6c9a5986bbfe868ede25fd49eb0
#
_entry.id   6d21a6c9a5986bbfe868ede25fd49eb0
#
_cell.length_a   1.000
_cell.length_b   1.000
_cell.length_c   1.000
_cell.angle_alpha   90.00
_cell.angle_beta   90.00
_cell.angle_gamma   90.00
#
_symmetry.space_group_name_H-M   'P 1'
#
loop_
_entity.id
_entity.type
_entity.pdbx_description
1 polymer ?
#
loop_
_entity_poly.entity_id
_entity_poly.type
_entity_poly.pdbx_seq_one_letter_code
_entity_poly.pdbx_strand_id
1 'polypeptide(L)'
;FSPDIESFNNKAAQIPSANFITYPLTVTGERFPIKSSSITNLISTKPESDVMEYRGILEGLAFTERYAYDLLQKAGAKLSQTIYTTGGGGKSKVLSQIRANILNREVAITNTTGSDMGAAFLSLASHTKTGDDLTGELMKINISHGEIFKPMQDEALNSNYQKYLSLITPYI
;
A
#
# COMPACT_ATOMS: atom_id res chain seq x y z
N PHE A 1 19.24 -12.09 13.59
CA PHE A 1 19.53 -10.67 13.32
C PHE A 1 18.21 -10.03 12.93
N SER A 2 17.58 -9.27 13.82
CA SER A 2 16.47 -8.41 13.43
C SER A 2 17.09 -7.10 12.94
N PRO A 3 16.99 -6.74 11.67
CA PRO A 3 17.49 -5.45 11.22
C PRO A 3 16.74 -4.36 12.01
N ASP A 4 17.45 -3.31 12.37
CA ASP A 4 16.85 -2.12 12.95
C ASP A 4 15.98 -1.44 11.89
N ILE A 5 14.71 -1.81 11.86
CA ILE A 5 13.71 -1.33 10.91
C ILE A 5 13.60 0.20 10.94
N GLU A 6 13.77 0.81 12.12
CA GLU A 6 13.71 2.25 12.25
C GLU A 6 14.90 2.92 11.55
N SER A 7 16.11 2.39 11.72
CA SER A 7 17.30 2.86 10.99
C SER A 7 17.12 2.72 9.47
N PHE A 8 16.59 1.59 9.00
CA PHE A 8 16.30 1.40 7.56
C PHE A 8 15.25 2.39 7.06
N ASN A 9 14.16 2.61 7.79
CA ASN A 9 13.15 3.62 7.46
C ASN A 9 13.77 5.02 7.33
N ASN A 10 14.58 5.43 8.30
CA ASN A 10 15.22 6.75 8.31
C ASN A 10 16.16 6.94 7.11
N LYS A 11 16.95 5.92 6.77
CA LYS A 11 17.84 5.96 5.62
C LYS A 11 17.07 5.93 4.29
N ALA A 12 16.06 5.07 4.17
CA ALA A 12 15.23 4.98 2.98
C ALA A 12 14.44 6.26 2.70
N ALA A 13 14.05 7.01 3.75
CA ALA A 13 13.39 8.30 3.61
C ALA A 13 14.28 9.37 2.94
N GLN A 14 15.61 9.23 3.01
CA GLN A 14 16.56 10.14 2.37
C GLN A 14 16.83 9.81 0.90
N ILE A 15 16.39 8.64 0.43
CA ILE A 15 16.54 8.24 -0.97
C ILE A 15 15.31 8.77 -1.73
N PRO A 16 15.49 9.63 -2.76
CA PRO A 16 14.35 10.18 -3.50
C PRO A 16 13.55 9.08 -4.21
N SER A 17 14.23 8.16 -4.91
CA SER A 17 13.63 7.02 -5.59
C SER A 17 14.64 5.89 -5.74
N ALA A 18 14.17 4.66 -5.79
CA ALA A 18 15.03 3.53 -6.09
C ALA A 18 15.53 3.58 -7.56
N ASN A 19 16.77 3.13 -7.77
CA ASN A 19 17.40 3.06 -9.10
C ASN A 19 17.08 1.75 -9.85
N PHE A 20 16.19 0.92 -9.32
CA PHE A 20 15.71 -0.33 -9.90
C PHE A 20 14.22 -0.50 -9.64
N ILE A 21 13.61 -1.43 -10.37
CA ILE A 21 12.18 -1.77 -10.22
C ILE A 21 12.06 -3.19 -9.71
N THR A 22 11.13 -3.42 -8.80
CA THR A 22 10.85 -4.76 -8.29
C THR A 22 9.34 -5.01 -8.15
N TYR A 23 8.95 -6.27 -8.36
CA TYR A 23 7.69 -6.85 -7.89
C TYR A 23 8.05 -7.75 -6.70
N PRO A 24 7.91 -7.27 -5.46
CA PRO A 24 8.46 -7.96 -4.30
C PRO A 24 7.55 -9.12 -3.86
N LEU A 25 7.97 -10.34 -4.14
CA LEU A 25 7.32 -11.56 -3.65
C LEU A 25 8.29 -12.38 -2.81
N THR A 26 7.79 -12.96 -1.74
CA THR A 26 8.54 -13.89 -0.89
C THR A 26 8.33 -15.36 -1.26
N VAL A 27 7.29 -15.63 -2.05
CA VAL A 27 6.92 -16.99 -2.52
C VAL A 27 6.54 -16.93 -3.98
N THR A 28 6.55 -18.08 -4.66
CA THR A 28 6.10 -18.20 -6.06
C THR A 28 4.59 -18.19 -6.12
N GLY A 29 4.05 -17.45 -7.09
CA GLY A 29 2.63 -17.35 -7.38
C GLY A 29 1.96 -16.15 -6.69
N GLU A 30 0.98 -15.58 -7.40
CA GLU A 30 0.17 -14.46 -6.92
C GLU A 30 -1.29 -14.66 -7.36
N ARG A 31 -2.21 -14.11 -6.59
CA ARG A 31 -3.65 -14.18 -6.89
C ARG A 31 -4.22 -12.85 -7.35
N PHE A 32 -3.70 -11.74 -6.82
CA PHE A 32 -4.13 -10.39 -7.11
C PHE A 32 -3.01 -9.40 -6.73
N PRO A 33 -2.71 -8.40 -7.56
CA PRO A 33 -3.41 -7.97 -8.77
C PRO A 33 -3.07 -8.78 -10.04
N ILE A 34 -2.15 -9.72 -9.96
CA ILE A 34 -1.75 -10.60 -11.06
C ILE A 34 -2.15 -12.03 -10.70
N LYS A 35 -2.95 -12.68 -11.57
CA LYS A 35 -3.28 -14.10 -11.38
C LYS A 35 -2.25 -14.96 -12.12
N SER A 36 -1.20 -15.35 -11.43
CA SER A 36 -0.13 -16.20 -11.98
C SER A 36 0.37 -17.21 -10.97
N SER A 37 0.49 -18.47 -11.36
CA SER A 37 1.08 -19.54 -10.53
C SER A 37 2.62 -19.56 -10.61
N SER A 38 3.22 -18.83 -11.53
CA SER A 38 4.65 -18.89 -11.84
C SER A 38 5.42 -17.59 -11.54
N ILE A 39 4.73 -16.48 -11.27
CA ILE A 39 5.41 -15.22 -10.94
C ILE A 39 6.20 -15.37 -9.64
N THR A 40 7.39 -14.83 -9.63
CA THR A 40 8.29 -14.80 -8.48
C THR A 40 8.67 -13.36 -8.16
N ASN A 41 9.59 -13.17 -7.22
CA ASN A 41 10.22 -11.87 -7.04
C ASN A 41 10.90 -11.44 -8.35
N LEU A 42 10.43 -10.31 -8.92
CA LEU A 42 11.01 -9.73 -10.13
C LEU A 42 11.87 -8.54 -9.74
N ILE A 43 13.03 -8.47 -10.34
CA ILE A 43 13.98 -7.38 -10.09
C ILE A 43 14.59 -6.97 -11.44
N SER A 44 14.55 -5.67 -11.78
CA SER A 44 15.07 -5.18 -13.06
C SER A 44 16.60 -5.16 -13.11
N THR A 45 17.23 -4.77 -12.01
CA THR A 45 18.69 -4.76 -11.82
C THR A 45 19.03 -4.97 -10.37
N LYS A 46 20.25 -5.46 -10.07
CA LYS A 46 20.71 -5.69 -8.70
C LYS A 46 20.80 -4.36 -7.94
N PRO A 47 20.24 -4.28 -6.71
CA PRO A 47 20.38 -3.09 -5.86
C PRO A 47 21.83 -2.84 -5.47
N GLU A 48 22.22 -1.57 -5.32
CA GLU A 48 23.57 -1.16 -4.96
C GLU A 48 23.88 -1.32 -3.46
N SER A 49 22.84 -1.39 -2.63
CA SER A 49 22.95 -1.53 -1.17
C SER A 49 21.66 -2.05 -0.57
N ASP A 50 21.74 -2.59 0.66
CA ASP A 50 20.57 -3.08 1.41
C ASP A 50 19.53 -1.98 1.64
N VAL A 51 19.96 -0.73 1.86
CA VAL A 51 19.05 0.41 2.01
C VAL A 51 18.33 0.74 0.70
N MET A 52 19.07 0.65 -0.44
CA MET A 52 18.48 0.83 -1.76
C MET A 52 17.49 -0.29 -2.08
N GLU A 53 17.83 -1.54 -1.72
CA GLU A 53 16.94 -2.69 -1.86
C GLU A 53 15.66 -2.49 -1.04
N TYR A 54 15.80 -2.10 0.22
CA TYR A 54 14.66 -1.81 1.08
C TYR A 54 13.78 -0.72 0.50
N ARG A 55 14.38 0.38 0.03
CA ARG A 55 13.63 1.46 -0.64
C ARG A 55 12.86 0.96 -1.86
N GLY A 56 13.50 0.17 -2.72
CA GLY A 56 12.87 -0.41 -3.90
C GLY A 56 11.73 -1.37 -3.55
N ILE A 57 11.85 -2.17 -2.49
CA ILE A 57 10.77 -3.01 -1.99
C ILE A 57 9.55 -2.16 -1.58
N LEU A 58 9.76 -1.07 -0.83
CA LEU A 58 8.67 -0.16 -0.44
C LEU A 58 7.98 0.47 -1.66
N GLU A 59 8.74 0.88 -2.67
CA GLU A 59 8.20 1.40 -3.94
C GLU A 59 7.46 0.32 -4.71
N GLY A 60 8.01 -0.89 -4.81
CA GLY A 60 7.40 -2.04 -5.47
C GLY A 60 6.04 -2.42 -4.86
N LEU A 61 5.94 -2.41 -3.53
CA LEU A 61 4.66 -2.60 -2.83
C LEU A 61 3.65 -1.51 -3.20
N ALA A 62 4.06 -0.25 -3.24
CA ALA A 62 3.19 0.86 -3.60
C ALA A 62 2.79 0.84 -5.10
N PHE A 63 3.69 0.39 -6.01
CA PHE A 63 3.35 0.18 -7.42
C PHE A 63 2.35 -0.96 -7.60
N THR A 64 2.51 -2.05 -6.86
CA THR A 64 1.55 -3.17 -6.85
C THR A 64 0.17 -2.70 -6.40
N GLU A 65 0.11 -1.88 -5.34
CA GLU A 65 -1.13 -1.28 -4.87
C GLU A 65 -1.75 -0.33 -5.92
N ARG A 66 -0.95 0.52 -6.56
CA ARG A 66 -1.42 1.39 -7.65
C ARG A 66 -2.02 0.57 -8.79
N TYR A 67 -1.34 -0.48 -9.21
CA TYR A 67 -1.84 -1.37 -10.27
C TYR A 67 -3.17 -2.03 -9.87
N ALA A 68 -3.29 -2.48 -8.62
CA ALA A 68 -4.55 -3.01 -8.10
C ALA A 68 -5.69 -1.98 -8.18
N TYR A 69 -5.44 -0.72 -7.80
CA TYR A 69 -6.42 0.35 -7.92
C TYR A 69 -6.77 0.69 -9.37
N ASP A 70 -5.77 0.69 -10.26
CA ASP A 70 -6.02 0.89 -11.71
C ASP A 70 -6.96 -0.18 -12.28
N LEU A 71 -6.79 -1.44 -11.86
CA LEU A 71 -7.70 -2.55 -12.24
C LEU A 71 -9.11 -2.35 -11.67
N LEU A 72 -9.22 -1.97 -10.40
CA LEU A 72 -10.52 -1.72 -9.77
C LEU A 72 -11.26 -0.55 -10.45
N GLN A 73 -10.55 0.53 -10.79
CA GLN A 73 -11.14 1.66 -11.52
C GLN A 73 -11.60 1.26 -12.92
N LYS A 74 -10.80 0.44 -13.64
CA LYS A 74 -11.21 -0.13 -14.93
C LYS A 74 -12.47 -1.00 -14.81
N ALA A 75 -12.64 -1.67 -13.67
CA ALA A 75 -13.84 -2.44 -13.36
C ALA A 75 -15.03 -1.58 -12.87
N GLY A 76 -14.88 -0.25 -12.83
CA GLY A 76 -15.95 0.70 -12.46
C GLY A 76 -15.97 1.11 -10.99
N ALA A 77 -15.00 0.70 -10.19
CA ALA A 77 -14.93 1.13 -8.79
C ALA A 77 -14.61 2.62 -8.67
N LYS A 78 -15.32 3.30 -7.75
CA LYS A 78 -15.01 4.68 -7.38
C LYS A 78 -14.04 4.67 -6.20
N LEU A 79 -12.86 5.23 -6.40
CA LEU A 79 -11.86 5.34 -5.36
C LEU A 79 -11.98 6.67 -4.60
N SER A 80 -11.83 6.61 -3.27
CA SER A 80 -11.73 7.81 -2.43
C SER A 80 -10.46 8.60 -2.72
N GLN A 81 -10.48 9.90 -2.47
CA GLN A 81 -9.29 10.74 -2.51
C GLN A 81 -8.32 10.39 -1.37
N THR A 82 -8.83 9.93 -0.25
CA THR A 82 -8.04 9.50 0.90
C THR A 82 -8.07 7.98 1.03
N ILE A 83 -6.90 7.37 1.13
CA ILE A 83 -6.70 5.95 1.40
C ILE A 83 -6.42 5.78 2.89
N TYR A 84 -7.29 5.07 3.57
CA TYR A 84 -7.10 4.76 4.98
C TYR A 84 -6.25 3.51 5.13
N THR A 85 -5.20 3.60 5.95
CA THR A 85 -4.30 2.48 6.20
C THR A 85 -4.30 2.07 7.67
N THR A 86 -4.26 0.76 7.90
CA THR A 86 -4.27 0.13 9.21
C THR A 86 -3.26 -1.02 9.26
N GLY A 87 -3.00 -1.55 10.44
CA GLY A 87 -2.08 -2.69 10.64
C GLY A 87 -0.61 -2.30 10.63
N GLY A 88 0.26 -3.29 10.49
CA GLY A 88 1.71 -3.12 10.61
C GLY A 88 2.33 -2.17 9.59
N GLY A 89 1.90 -2.26 8.32
CA GLY A 89 2.38 -1.39 7.25
C GLY A 89 2.00 0.08 7.46
N GLY A 90 0.87 0.36 8.11
CA GLY A 90 0.45 1.72 8.46
C GLY A 90 1.37 2.42 9.48
N LYS A 91 2.18 1.66 10.23
CA LYS A 91 3.14 2.24 11.19
C LYS A 91 4.37 2.84 10.51
N SER A 92 4.66 2.49 9.27
CA SER A 92 5.81 3.03 8.53
C SER A 92 5.45 4.34 7.85
N LYS A 93 5.94 5.45 8.41
CA LYS A 93 5.75 6.78 7.83
C LYS A 93 6.37 6.90 6.44
N VAL A 94 7.53 6.30 6.23
CA VAL A 94 8.20 6.29 4.92
C VAL A 94 7.38 5.57 3.87
N LEU A 95 6.83 4.39 4.19
CA LEU A 95 5.95 3.68 3.27
C LEU A 95 4.67 4.48 2.99
N SER A 96 4.08 5.09 4.02
CA SER A 96 2.86 5.91 3.85
C SER A 96 3.10 7.11 2.93
N GLN A 97 4.26 7.78 3.03
CA GLN A 97 4.62 8.87 2.12
C GLN A 97 4.89 8.37 0.70
N ILE A 98 5.61 7.25 0.53
CA ILE A 98 5.85 6.62 -0.79
C ILE A 98 4.50 6.26 -1.44
N ARG A 99 3.59 5.66 -0.69
CA ARG A 99 2.24 5.34 -1.17
C ARG A 99 1.48 6.58 -1.60
N ALA A 100 1.48 7.64 -0.78
CA ALA A 100 0.82 8.90 -1.14
C ALA A 100 1.34 9.44 -2.47
N ASN A 101 2.66 9.47 -2.67
CA ASN A 101 3.28 9.95 -3.89
C ASN A 101 2.93 9.09 -5.11
N ILE A 102 3.06 7.75 -4.99
CA ILE A 102 2.82 6.81 -6.10
C ILE A 102 1.34 6.73 -6.46
N LEU A 103 0.44 6.71 -5.47
CA LEU A 103 -1.00 6.65 -5.69
C LEU A 103 -1.59 8.00 -6.12
N ASN A 104 -0.85 9.08 -5.93
CA ASN A 104 -1.32 10.46 -6.08
C ASN A 104 -2.62 10.70 -5.29
N ARG A 105 -2.65 10.22 -4.03
CA ARG A 105 -3.77 10.31 -3.10
C ARG A 105 -3.27 10.54 -1.69
N GLU A 106 -4.11 11.11 -0.85
CA GLU A 106 -3.81 11.18 0.58
C GLU A 106 -3.80 9.78 1.20
N VAL A 107 -2.82 9.50 2.06
CA VAL A 107 -2.77 8.28 2.88
C VAL A 107 -2.90 8.66 4.34
N ALA A 108 -4.00 8.25 4.97
CA ALA A 108 -4.30 8.52 6.37
C ALA A 108 -4.05 7.27 7.23
N ILE A 109 -3.22 7.41 8.26
CA ILE A 109 -3.04 6.35 9.26
C ILE A 109 -4.25 6.37 10.18
N THR A 110 -4.90 5.22 10.39
CA THR A 110 -5.99 5.13 11.37
C THR A 110 -5.43 4.94 12.77
N ASN A 111 -5.99 5.65 13.75
CA ASN A 111 -5.65 5.46 15.17
C ASN A 111 -6.22 4.17 15.74
N THR A 112 -7.30 3.68 15.13
CA THR A 112 -7.93 2.40 15.45
C THR A 112 -7.36 1.34 14.50
N THR A 113 -6.59 0.42 15.05
CA THR A 113 -5.87 -0.60 14.26
C THR A 113 -6.25 -1.99 14.73
N GLY A 114 -6.54 -2.86 13.76
CA GLY A 114 -6.75 -4.27 14.00
C GLY A 114 -8.15 -4.78 13.62
N SER A 115 -8.22 -6.07 13.31
CA SER A 115 -9.47 -6.77 12.99
C SER A 115 -10.40 -6.89 14.20
N ASP A 116 -9.85 -6.82 15.41
CA ASP A 116 -10.56 -6.79 16.69
C ASP A 116 -11.47 -5.55 16.80
N MET A 117 -11.00 -4.38 16.39
CA MET A 117 -11.83 -3.17 16.34
C MET A 117 -12.96 -3.29 15.33
N GLY A 118 -12.69 -3.85 14.16
CA GLY A 118 -13.75 -4.12 13.16
C GLY A 118 -14.82 -5.07 13.70
N ALA A 119 -14.42 -6.14 14.37
CA ALA A 119 -15.33 -7.07 15.02
C ALA A 119 -16.13 -6.40 16.15
N ALA A 120 -15.49 -5.56 16.97
CA ALA A 120 -16.16 -4.80 18.03
C ALA A 120 -17.22 -3.82 17.46
N PHE A 121 -16.90 -3.13 16.36
CA PHE A 121 -17.85 -2.23 15.68
C PHE A 121 -19.03 -2.98 15.10
N LEU A 122 -18.81 -4.13 14.46
CA LEU A 122 -19.89 -4.99 13.97
C LEU A 122 -20.78 -5.48 15.11
N SER A 123 -20.18 -5.92 16.23
CA SER A 123 -20.93 -6.35 17.42
C SER A 123 -21.74 -5.21 18.02
N LEU A 124 -21.17 -4.02 18.16
CA LEU A 124 -21.87 -2.84 18.67
C LEU A 124 -23.05 -2.46 17.78
N ALA A 125 -22.82 -2.37 16.46
CA ALA A 125 -23.87 -2.02 15.52
C ALA A 125 -25.02 -3.04 15.49
N SER A 126 -24.69 -4.34 15.60
CA SER A 126 -25.70 -5.41 15.66
C SER A 126 -26.52 -5.40 16.97
N HIS A 127 -25.94 -4.87 18.05
CA HIS A 127 -26.64 -4.75 19.34
C HIS A 127 -27.58 -3.53 19.38
N THR A 128 -27.21 -2.47 18.68
CA THR A 128 -27.99 -1.21 18.70
C THR A 128 -29.19 -1.24 17.76
N LYS A 129 -29.15 -2.05 16.69
CA LYS A 129 -30.28 -2.26 15.76
C LYS A 129 -30.29 -3.63 15.14
N THR A 130 -31.50 -4.17 14.96
CA THR A 130 -31.75 -5.39 14.19
C THR A 130 -32.31 -5.02 12.81
N GLY A 131 -31.71 -5.54 11.74
CA GLY A 131 -32.23 -5.39 10.38
C GLY A 131 -31.31 -4.62 9.41
N ASP A 132 -31.90 -4.07 8.36
CA ASP A 132 -31.21 -3.52 7.18
C ASP A 132 -30.38 -2.24 7.42
N ASP A 133 -30.34 -1.70 8.64
CA ASP A 133 -29.66 -0.44 8.96
C ASP A 133 -28.27 -0.63 9.63
N LEU A 134 -27.70 -1.85 9.60
CA LEU A 134 -26.36 -2.12 10.13
C LEU A 134 -25.31 -1.23 9.48
N THR A 135 -25.41 -1.04 8.17
CA THR A 135 -24.48 -0.15 7.41
C THR A 135 -24.59 1.29 7.86
N GLY A 136 -25.81 1.78 8.09
CA GLY A 136 -26.05 3.14 8.59
C GLY A 136 -25.47 3.37 9.99
N GLU A 137 -25.56 2.38 10.88
CA GLU A 137 -24.93 2.45 12.22
C GLU A 137 -23.39 2.39 12.13
N LEU A 138 -22.83 1.54 11.28
CA LEU A 138 -21.38 1.49 11.06
C LEU A 138 -20.85 2.82 10.52
N MET A 139 -21.59 3.50 9.64
CA MET A 139 -21.19 4.81 9.09
C MET A 139 -21.21 5.95 10.12
N LYS A 140 -21.91 5.79 11.24
CA LYS A 140 -21.88 6.75 12.36
C LYS A 140 -20.64 6.63 13.22
N ILE A 141 -19.93 5.53 13.12
CA ILE A 141 -18.70 5.31 13.89
C ILE A 141 -17.62 6.22 13.30
N ASN A 142 -17.27 7.25 14.04
CA ASN A 142 -16.21 8.17 13.64
C ASN A 142 -14.84 7.51 13.89
N ILE A 143 -14.23 6.98 12.84
CA ILE A 143 -12.87 6.46 12.88
C ILE A 143 -11.93 7.64 12.92
N SER A 144 -11.33 7.89 14.10
CA SER A 144 -10.29 8.91 14.20
C SER A 144 -9.06 8.47 13.39
N HIS A 145 -8.51 9.37 12.61
CA HIS A 145 -7.26 9.17 11.90
C HIS A 145 -6.18 10.05 12.52
N GLY A 146 -4.97 9.52 12.47
CA GLY A 146 -3.76 10.22 12.92
C GLY A 146 -3.15 11.03 11.79
N GLU A 147 -1.89 10.79 11.53
CA GLU A 147 -1.12 11.51 10.52
C GLU A 147 -1.65 11.25 9.09
N ILE A 148 -1.72 12.31 8.29
CA ILE A 148 -2.12 12.26 6.88
C ILE A 148 -0.91 12.63 6.02
N PHE A 149 -0.56 11.76 5.09
CA PHE A 149 0.50 11.95 4.11
C PHE A 149 -0.11 12.42 2.80
N LYS A 150 0.30 13.61 2.37
CA LYS A 150 -0.17 14.19 1.10
C LYS A 150 0.78 13.83 -0.02
N PRO A 151 0.28 13.63 -1.25
CA PRO A 151 1.13 13.37 -2.40
C PRO A 151 2.03 14.56 -2.69
N MET A 152 3.31 14.28 -2.90
CA MET A 152 4.27 15.18 -3.50
C MET A 152 4.51 14.71 -4.93
N GLN A 153 4.41 15.62 -5.90
CA GLN A 153 4.64 15.27 -7.29
C GLN A 153 6.10 14.86 -7.50
N ASP A 154 6.28 13.70 -8.12
CA ASP A 154 7.58 13.13 -8.46
C ASP A 154 7.49 12.46 -9.83
N GLU A 155 8.06 13.10 -10.83
CA GLU A 155 8.07 12.60 -12.22
C GLU A 155 8.86 11.27 -12.33
N ALA A 156 9.89 11.08 -11.51
CA ALA A 156 10.68 9.85 -11.50
C ALA A 156 9.82 8.66 -11.08
N LEU A 157 8.97 8.82 -10.07
CA LEU A 157 8.05 7.75 -9.62
C LEU A 157 7.02 7.39 -10.70
N ASN A 158 6.52 8.37 -11.47
CA ASN A 158 5.62 8.08 -12.58
C ASN A 158 6.33 7.32 -13.72
N SER A 159 7.56 7.72 -14.06
CA SER A 159 8.39 7.00 -15.02
C SER A 159 8.68 5.57 -14.54
N ASN A 160 9.01 5.40 -13.27
CA ASN A 160 9.26 4.10 -12.66
C ASN A 160 8.00 3.21 -12.63
N TYR A 161 6.82 3.78 -12.49
CA TYR A 161 5.59 3.02 -12.62
C TYR A 161 5.40 2.44 -14.03
N GLN A 162 5.75 3.16 -15.10
CA GLN A 162 5.71 2.62 -16.46
C GLN A 162 6.70 1.46 -16.64
N LYS A 163 7.91 1.57 -16.07
CA LYS A 163 8.88 0.46 -16.06
C LYS A 163 8.36 -0.74 -15.26
N TYR A 164 7.67 -0.48 -14.12
CA TYR A 164 7.03 -1.53 -13.34
C TYR A 164 5.96 -2.27 -14.16
N LEU A 165 5.08 -1.56 -14.87
CA LEU A 165 4.09 -2.17 -15.75
C LEU A 165 4.76 -3.04 -16.84
N SER A 166 5.86 -2.56 -17.42
CA SER A 166 6.63 -3.34 -18.40
C SER A 166 7.24 -4.60 -17.80
N LEU A 167 7.71 -4.53 -16.55
CA LEU A 167 8.28 -5.69 -15.83
C LEU A 167 7.25 -6.79 -15.57
N ILE A 168 6.01 -6.43 -15.26
CA ILE A 168 4.94 -7.40 -14.94
C ILE A 168 4.16 -7.86 -16.19
N THR A 169 4.28 -7.17 -17.31
CA THR A 169 3.54 -7.47 -18.56
C THR A 169 3.57 -8.96 -18.96
N PRO A 170 4.67 -9.71 -18.84
CA PRO A 170 4.70 -11.13 -19.20
C PRO A 170 3.79 -12.03 -18.35
N TYR A 171 3.23 -11.51 -17.26
CA TYR A 171 2.45 -12.29 -16.28
C TYR A 171 0.96 -11.90 -16.22
N ILE A 172 0.53 -10.90 -17.01
CA ILE A 172 -0.87 -10.39 -17.07
C ILE A 172 -1.61 -10.90 -18.28
#